data_f43d59ae0f52711ca221644e33fd4724
#
_entry.id   f43d59ae0f52711ca221644e33fd4724
#
_cell.length_a   1.000
_cell.length_b   1.000
_cell.length_c   1.000
_cell.angle_alpha   90.00
_cell.angle_beta   90.00
_cell.angle_gamma   90.00
#
_symmetry.space_group_name_H-M   'P 1'
#
loop_
_entity.id
_entity.type
_entity.pdbx_description
1 polymer ?
#
loop_
_entity_poly.entity_id
_entity_poly.type
_entity_poly.pdbx_seq_one_letter_code
_entity_poly.pdbx_strand_id
1 'polypeptide(L)'
;MLTPLLAMLTPEPAALYIAAMANESANERFDLELKRLEKRLDELVVICKKLQEENESLRMRQDSLTAERATLLQKNEQVRGRVEAMITRLKAMEQTS
;
A
#
# COMPACT_ATOMS: atom_id res chain seq x y z
N MET A 1 60.19 -28.49 -30.54
CA MET A 1 60.66 -27.17 -30.18
C MET A 1 59.59 -26.07 -30.29
N LEU A 2 58.59 -26.29 -31.10
CA LEU A 2 57.47 -25.31 -31.23
C LEU A 2 56.41 -25.46 -30.19
N THR A 3 56.25 -26.63 -29.58
CA THR A 3 55.23 -26.94 -28.59
C THR A 3 55.32 -26.12 -27.28
N PRO A 4 56.52 -25.91 -26.67
CA PRO A 4 56.60 -25.08 -25.47
C PRO A 4 56.43 -23.58 -25.77
N LEU A 5 56.82 -23.14 -26.98
CA LEU A 5 56.59 -21.77 -27.43
C LEU A 5 55.14 -21.51 -27.71
N LEU A 6 54.46 -22.47 -28.31
CA LEU A 6 53.01 -22.38 -28.52
C LEU A 6 52.24 -22.40 -27.18
N ALA A 7 52.69 -23.17 -26.24
CA ALA A 7 52.10 -23.19 -24.89
C ALA A 7 52.31 -21.84 -24.14
N MET A 8 53.44 -21.17 -24.42
CA MET A 8 53.73 -19.84 -23.88
C MET A 8 52.97 -18.72 -24.62
N LEU A 9 52.71 -18.93 -25.89
CA LEU A 9 52.03 -17.96 -26.73
C LEU A 9 50.53 -18.05 -26.72
N THR A 10 49.96 -19.12 -26.15
CA THR A 10 48.53 -19.25 -25.98
C THR A 10 48.14 -18.85 -24.53
N PRO A 11 47.66 -17.65 -24.31
CA PRO A 11 47.12 -17.25 -23.00
C PRO A 11 45.75 -17.85 -22.74
N GLU A 12 45.28 -18.81 -23.52
CA GLU A 12 43.96 -19.42 -23.41
C GLU A 12 43.61 -19.93 -22.02
N PRO A 13 44.47 -20.69 -21.31
CA PRO A 13 44.10 -21.14 -19.95
C PRO A 13 43.97 -20.00 -18.96
N ALA A 14 44.83 -18.97 -19.06
CA ALA A 14 44.77 -17.81 -18.18
C ALA A 14 43.58 -16.94 -18.50
N ALA A 15 43.30 -16.73 -19.80
CA ALA A 15 42.15 -15.99 -20.26
C ALA A 15 40.82 -16.67 -19.88
N LEU A 16 40.77 -17.99 -20.01
CA LEU A 16 39.62 -18.79 -19.57
C LEU A 16 39.42 -18.71 -18.03
N TYR A 17 40.51 -18.75 -17.29
CA TYR A 17 40.49 -18.65 -15.85
C TYR A 17 40.01 -17.27 -15.40
N ILE A 18 40.50 -16.21 -15.99
CA ILE A 18 40.06 -14.82 -15.73
C ILE A 18 38.61 -14.63 -16.13
N ALA A 19 38.18 -15.17 -17.27
CA ALA A 19 36.79 -15.11 -17.72
C ALA A 19 35.85 -15.86 -16.76
N ALA A 20 36.26 -17.03 -16.28
CA ALA A 20 35.52 -17.80 -15.30
C ALA A 20 35.40 -17.04 -13.98
N MET A 21 36.48 -16.42 -13.50
CA MET A 21 36.44 -15.58 -12.29
C MET A 21 35.57 -14.36 -12.46
N ALA A 22 35.61 -13.70 -13.61
CA ALA A 22 34.75 -12.56 -13.92
C ALA A 22 33.27 -12.96 -13.96
N ASN A 23 32.96 -14.14 -14.54
CA ASN A 23 31.60 -14.68 -14.56
C ASN A 23 31.10 -15.04 -13.15
N GLU A 24 31.94 -15.65 -12.31
CA GLU A 24 31.59 -15.94 -10.92
C GLU A 24 31.30 -14.66 -10.14
N SER A 25 32.16 -13.64 -10.31
CA SER A 25 31.98 -12.33 -9.67
C SER A 25 30.71 -11.64 -10.16
N ALA A 26 30.42 -11.70 -11.45
CA ALA A 26 29.19 -11.17 -12.02
C ALA A 26 27.97 -11.91 -11.52
N ASN A 27 28.02 -13.23 -11.42
CA ASN A 27 26.95 -14.06 -10.88
C ASN A 27 26.70 -13.77 -9.39
N GLU A 28 27.76 -13.59 -8.62
CA GLU A 28 27.65 -13.22 -7.19
C GLU A 28 26.98 -11.85 -7.00
N ARG A 29 27.33 -10.87 -7.85
CA ARG A 29 26.70 -9.55 -7.87
C ARG A 29 25.24 -9.65 -8.25
N PHE A 30 24.95 -10.44 -9.25
CA PHE A 30 23.59 -10.66 -9.74
C PHE A 30 22.73 -11.31 -8.64
N ASP A 31 23.26 -12.31 -7.95
CA ASP A 31 22.58 -12.98 -6.84
C ASP A 31 22.31 -12.01 -5.66
N LEU A 32 23.27 -11.14 -5.36
CA LEU A 32 23.11 -10.12 -4.33
C LEU A 32 22.02 -9.11 -4.70
N GLU A 33 21.99 -8.67 -5.94
CA GLU A 33 20.98 -7.75 -6.44
C GLU A 33 19.59 -8.39 -6.46
N LEU A 34 19.51 -9.67 -6.84
CA LEU A 34 18.28 -10.44 -6.76
C LEU A 34 17.74 -10.53 -5.34
N LYS A 35 18.60 -10.83 -4.37
CA LYS A 35 18.23 -10.89 -2.95
C LYS A 35 17.72 -9.54 -2.44
N ARG A 36 18.35 -8.45 -2.86
CA ARG A 36 17.90 -7.10 -2.52
C ARG A 36 16.54 -6.80 -3.12
N LEU A 37 16.32 -7.20 -4.38
CA LEU A 37 15.04 -7.06 -5.06
C LEU A 37 13.95 -7.88 -4.38
N GLU A 38 14.23 -9.12 -4.05
CA GLU A 38 13.30 -9.99 -3.31
C GLU A 38 12.89 -9.37 -1.97
N LYS A 39 13.85 -8.83 -1.25
CA LYS A 39 13.59 -8.14 0.02
C LYS A 39 12.68 -6.93 -0.16
N ARG A 40 12.96 -6.11 -1.18
CA ARG A 40 12.12 -4.95 -1.50
C ARG A 40 10.73 -5.37 -1.93
N LEU A 41 10.62 -6.44 -2.71
CA LEU A 41 9.34 -7.00 -3.10
C LEU A 41 8.53 -7.46 -1.88
N ASP A 42 9.15 -8.16 -0.96
CA ASP A 42 8.50 -8.60 0.28
C ASP A 42 8.02 -7.42 1.11
N GLU A 43 8.83 -6.38 1.23
CA GLU A 43 8.46 -5.13 1.91
C GLU A 43 7.27 -4.45 1.24
N LEU A 44 7.27 -4.39 -0.09
CA LEU A 44 6.16 -3.82 -0.87
C LEU A 44 4.88 -4.64 -0.70
N VAL A 45 4.97 -5.95 -0.69
CA VAL A 45 3.81 -6.84 -0.47
C VAL A 45 3.21 -6.58 0.91
N VAL A 46 4.06 -6.45 1.93
CA VAL A 46 3.61 -6.12 3.30
C VAL A 46 2.91 -4.76 3.34
N ILE A 47 3.48 -3.76 2.69
CA ILE A 47 2.87 -2.41 2.61
C ILE A 47 1.54 -2.46 1.87
N CYS A 48 1.46 -3.19 0.75
CA CYS A 48 0.22 -3.36 -0.01
C CYS A 48 -0.87 -4.00 0.83
N LYS A 49 -0.55 -5.04 1.60
CA LYS A 49 -1.50 -5.69 2.51
C LYS A 49 -2.01 -4.73 3.59
N LYS A 50 -1.10 -3.98 4.20
CA LYS A 50 -1.47 -2.96 5.19
C LYS A 50 -2.39 -1.90 4.60
N LEU A 51 -2.06 -1.41 3.41
CA LEU A 51 -2.89 -0.41 2.72
C LEU A 51 -4.26 -0.96 2.38
N GLN A 52 -4.38 -2.21 1.97
CA GLN A 52 -5.66 -2.86 1.72
C GLN A 52 -6.50 -2.96 3.01
N GLU A 53 -5.89 -3.38 4.10
CA GLU A 53 -6.56 -3.49 5.40
C GLU A 53 -7.03 -2.11 5.90
N GLU A 54 -6.17 -1.11 5.80
CA GLU A 54 -6.53 0.27 6.17
C GLU A 54 -7.64 0.82 5.28
N ASN A 55 -7.58 0.55 3.98
CA ASN A 55 -8.59 0.98 3.03
C ASN A 55 -9.95 0.36 3.38
N GLU A 56 -9.98 -0.93 3.65
CA GLU A 56 -11.19 -1.65 4.06
C GLU A 56 -11.74 -1.10 5.39
N SER A 57 -10.88 -0.90 6.35
CA SER A 57 -11.24 -0.31 7.66
C SER A 57 -11.81 1.09 7.50
N LEU A 58 -11.18 1.93 6.68
CA LEU A 58 -11.66 3.29 6.41
C LEU A 58 -13.00 3.30 5.68
N ARG A 59 -13.23 2.38 4.76
CA ARG A 59 -14.52 2.23 4.08
C ARG A 59 -15.63 1.86 5.05
N MET A 60 -15.36 0.91 5.93
CA MET A 60 -16.32 0.50 6.97
C MET A 60 -16.66 1.67 7.90
N ARG A 61 -15.64 2.43 8.30
CA ARG A 61 -15.82 3.62 9.12
C ARG A 61 -16.63 4.69 8.40
N GLN A 62 -16.36 4.90 7.12
CA GLN A 62 -17.11 5.83 6.28
C GLN A 62 -18.58 5.44 6.17
N ASP A 63 -18.87 4.17 5.95
CA ASP A 63 -20.22 3.64 5.89
C ASP A 63 -20.95 3.84 7.23
N SER A 64 -20.27 3.53 8.31
CA SER A 64 -20.80 3.72 9.68
C SER A 64 -21.11 5.20 9.96
N LEU A 65 -20.20 6.10 9.60
CA LEU A 65 -20.40 7.55 9.78
C LEU A 65 -21.53 8.09 8.89
N THR A 66 -21.66 7.58 7.69
CA THR A 66 -22.75 7.95 6.79
C THR A 66 -24.11 7.53 7.36
N ALA A 67 -24.18 6.32 7.90
CA ALA A 67 -25.41 5.82 8.56
C ALA A 67 -25.74 6.61 9.81
N GLU A 68 -24.75 6.93 10.63
CA GLU A 68 -24.89 7.76 11.83
C GLU A 68 -25.37 9.16 11.51
N ARG A 69 -24.81 9.77 10.48
CA ARG A 69 -25.23 11.08 9.97
C ARG A 69 -26.67 11.06 9.53
N ALA A 70 -27.09 10.05 8.78
CA ALA A 70 -28.49 9.91 8.33
C ALA A 70 -29.44 9.80 9.53
N THR A 71 -29.06 9.02 10.54
CA THR A 71 -29.85 8.89 11.78
C THR A 71 -29.96 10.20 12.52
N LEU A 72 -28.87 10.93 12.65
CA LEU A 72 -28.83 12.23 13.33
C LEU A 72 -29.67 13.28 12.59
N LEU A 73 -29.59 13.30 11.26
CA LEU A 73 -30.41 14.18 10.44
C LEU A 73 -31.91 13.90 10.63
N GLN A 74 -32.28 12.64 10.65
CA GLN A 74 -33.66 12.22 10.89
C GLN A 74 -34.17 12.65 12.26
N LYS A 75 -33.36 12.44 13.31
CA LYS A 75 -33.68 12.87 14.68
C LYS A 75 -33.80 14.40 14.77
N ASN A 76 -32.88 15.10 14.11
CA ASN A 76 -32.89 16.55 14.07
C ASN A 76 -34.18 17.07 13.43
N GLU A 77 -34.58 16.47 12.32
CA GLU A 77 -35.84 16.80 11.63
C GLU A 77 -37.07 16.56 12.51
N GLN A 78 -37.10 15.42 13.21
CA GLN A 78 -38.19 15.11 14.14
C GLN A 78 -38.29 16.12 15.32
N VAL A 79 -37.16 16.43 15.91
CA VAL A 79 -37.11 17.42 17.03
C VAL A 79 -37.53 18.80 16.53
N ARG A 80 -37.05 19.18 15.36
CA ARG A 80 -37.41 20.45 14.72
C ARG A 80 -38.91 20.54 14.48
N GLY A 81 -39.52 19.49 13.94
CA GLY A 81 -40.96 19.41 13.73
C GLY A 81 -41.77 19.51 15.02
N ARG A 82 -41.29 18.86 16.09
CA ARG A 82 -41.92 18.95 17.43
C ARG A 82 -41.85 20.37 17.99
N VAL A 83 -40.68 20.99 17.89
CA VAL A 83 -40.51 22.38 18.33
C VAL A 83 -41.41 23.34 17.55
N GLU A 84 -41.48 23.19 16.26
CA GLU A 84 -42.36 24.00 15.42
C GLU A 84 -43.86 23.80 15.78
N ALA A 85 -44.26 22.57 16.03
CA ALA A 85 -45.64 22.29 16.51
C ALA A 85 -45.91 22.89 17.87
N MET A 86 -44.96 22.87 18.80
CA MET A 86 -45.09 23.52 20.12
C MET A 86 -45.21 25.02 19.98
N ILE A 87 -44.44 25.67 19.15
CA ILE A 87 -44.48 27.09 18.88
C ILE A 87 -45.85 27.47 18.31
N THR A 88 -46.37 26.70 17.35
CA THR A 88 -47.67 26.91 16.76
C THR A 88 -48.81 26.83 17.79
N ARG A 89 -48.74 25.83 18.68
CA ARG A 89 -49.72 25.70 19.79
C ARG A 89 -49.65 26.86 20.76
N LEU A 90 -48.48 27.31 21.15
CA LEU A 90 -48.29 28.46 22.05
C LEU A 90 -48.84 29.73 21.41
N LYS A 91 -48.62 29.96 20.16
CA LYS A 91 -49.18 31.11 19.43
C LYS A 91 -50.71 31.05 19.36
N ALA A 92 -51.28 29.89 19.14
CA ALA A 92 -52.72 29.70 19.14
C ALA A 92 -53.32 29.96 20.52
N MET A 93 -52.64 29.55 21.59
CA MET A 93 -53.07 29.84 22.98
C MET A 93 -53.00 31.33 23.32
N GLU A 94 -52.00 32.05 22.87
CA GLU A 94 -51.88 33.48 23.03
C GLU A 94 -53.03 34.24 22.35
N GLN A 95 -53.46 33.81 21.17
CA GLN A 95 -54.54 34.44 20.42
C GLN A 95 -55.90 34.21 21.02
N THR A 96 -56.12 33.14 21.79
CA THR A 96 -57.40 32.83 22.42
C THR A 96 -57.56 33.40 23.84
N SER A 97 -56.47 33.86 24.42
CA SER A 97 -56.52 34.53 25.69
C SER A 97 -56.54 36.03 25.53
#